data_e435948e0350df4a9bef2df1abe6f812
#
_entry.id   e435948e0350df4a9bef2df1abe6f812
#
_cell.length_a   1.000
_cell.length_b   1.000
_cell.length_c   1.000
_cell.angle_alpha   90.00
_cell.angle_beta   90.00
_cell.angle_gamma   90.00
#
_symmetry.space_group_name_H-M   'P 1'
#
loop_
_entity.id
_entity.type
_entity.pdbx_description
1 polymer ?
#
loop_
_entity_poly.entity_id
_entity_poly.type
_entity_poly.pdbx_seq_one_letter_code
_entity_poly.pdbx_strand_id
1 'polypeptide(L)'
;ALDFCDALCREKGLFTKNYDYYCLEASCEKEQKGKRLVLVTHADVVPVGEDTIYEPFAGTVYGDYILGRGCVDDKGPLIATLYALAFFKENHIPLKNDIRLVFGSNEERTMDDIEYYLERAGQPDWALAADGDFPAENGEMGRIDFTVSAPKASQVEYIRSRGTGQSLVQEACESLIENRSITIRKTPSREGGPEGVENPVAYMILNQEGAVFKNDADEKHMRELLADGNGASMGVSCSDEIFDESILRVYKAETEGENIKLSFDLRIPHCVDLEETAEKIRRYGEEKAIAIEIGKISKGYYESPDEGIVKMLTDLYNHEMHMDEKPCVLHTAATYTRLFEHGCDFGAGNCQEVKPFPPGHGSVHGLDEAQNIGVLLDAVKMYILGIKAIDDLWS
;
A
#
# COMPACT_ATOMS: atom_id res chain seq x y z
N ALA A 1 2.33 -16.38 -11.81
CA ALA A 1 1.02 -16.03 -11.22
C ALA A 1 0.01 -15.76 -12.33
N LEU A 2 0.23 -14.78 -13.23
CA LEU A 2 -0.74 -14.40 -14.27
C LEU A 2 -1.16 -15.55 -15.19
N ASP A 3 -0.26 -16.44 -15.58
CA ASP A 3 -0.61 -17.63 -16.38
C ASP A 3 -1.58 -18.58 -15.64
N PHE A 4 -1.42 -18.69 -14.33
CA PHE A 4 -2.36 -19.46 -13.51
C PHE A 4 -3.73 -18.80 -13.47
N CYS A 5 -3.77 -17.46 -13.29
CA CYS A 5 -5.01 -16.70 -13.32
C CYS A 5 -5.70 -16.80 -14.69
N ASP A 6 -4.95 -16.73 -15.80
CA ASP A 6 -5.49 -16.89 -17.15
C ASP A 6 -6.12 -18.28 -17.34
N ALA A 7 -5.41 -19.32 -16.93
CA ALA A 7 -5.91 -20.69 -17.03
C ALA A 7 -7.18 -20.89 -16.21
N LEU A 8 -7.21 -20.40 -14.96
CA LEU A 8 -8.37 -20.50 -14.08
C LEU A 8 -9.57 -19.69 -14.62
N CYS A 9 -9.35 -18.48 -15.07
CA CYS A 9 -10.40 -17.66 -15.71
C CYS A 9 -11.04 -18.37 -16.91
N ARG A 10 -10.22 -18.98 -17.78
CA ARG A 10 -10.70 -19.73 -18.93
C ARG A 10 -11.45 -20.99 -18.55
N GLU A 11 -10.99 -21.70 -17.52
CA GLU A 11 -11.70 -22.85 -16.94
C GLU A 11 -13.10 -22.46 -16.45
N LYS A 12 -13.20 -21.27 -15.86
CA LYS A 12 -14.48 -20.69 -15.40
C LYS A 12 -15.33 -20.07 -16.55
N GLY A 13 -14.89 -20.16 -17.79
CA GLY A 13 -15.59 -19.66 -18.96
C GLY A 13 -15.50 -18.14 -19.15
N LEU A 14 -14.61 -17.47 -18.42
CA LEU A 14 -14.34 -16.04 -18.59
C LEU A 14 -13.45 -15.79 -19.82
N PHE A 15 -13.62 -14.66 -20.43
CA PHE A 15 -12.74 -14.15 -21.47
C PHE A 15 -11.56 -13.45 -20.83
N THR A 16 -10.36 -13.63 -21.36
CA THR A 16 -9.15 -13.03 -20.83
C THR A 16 -8.40 -12.26 -21.91
N LYS A 17 -7.68 -11.22 -21.47
CA LYS A 17 -6.75 -10.45 -22.27
C LYS A 17 -5.50 -10.16 -21.45
N ASN A 18 -4.35 -10.62 -21.93
CA ASN A 18 -3.05 -10.34 -21.33
C ASN A 18 -2.48 -9.03 -21.90
N TYR A 19 -2.07 -8.14 -21.03
CA TYR A 19 -1.44 -6.87 -21.38
C TYR A 19 0.08 -6.98 -21.16
N ASP A 20 0.72 -7.73 -22.03
CA ASP A 20 2.19 -7.92 -22.10
C ASP A 20 2.83 -8.35 -20.77
N TYR A 21 2.10 -9.14 -19.97
CA TYR A 21 2.48 -9.59 -18.62
C TYR A 21 2.62 -8.49 -17.56
N TYR A 22 2.25 -7.26 -17.87
CA TYR A 22 2.04 -6.25 -16.84
C TYR A 22 0.81 -6.60 -16.01
N CYS A 23 -0.30 -6.89 -16.67
CA CYS A 23 -1.53 -7.34 -16.03
C CYS A 23 -2.35 -8.26 -16.93
N LEU A 24 -3.33 -8.92 -16.31
CA LEU A 24 -4.32 -9.75 -16.98
C LEU A 24 -5.72 -9.19 -16.73
N GLU A 25 -6.51 -8.99 -17.77
CA GLU A 25 -7.93 -8.63 -17.64
C GLU A 25 -8.82 -9.86 -17.87
N ALA A 26 -9.89 -10.01 -17.08
CA ALA A 26 -10.90 -11.02 -17.26
C ALA A 26 -12.32 -10.41 -17.29
N SER A 27 -13.25 -11.03 -18.01
CA SER A 27 -14.64 -10.56 -18.13
C SER A 27 -15.61 -11.67 -18.49
N CYS A 28 -16.90 -11.47 -18.18
CA CYS A 28 -17.97 -12.38 -18.60
C CYS A 28 -18.24 -12.33 -20.10
N GLU A 29 -18.01 -11.19 -20.74
CA GLU A 29 -18.28 -10.94 -22.15
C GLU A 29 -17.09 -10.24 -22.82
N LYS A 30 -16.91 -10.46 -24.11
CA LYS A 30 -15.83 -9.81 -24.88
C LYS A 30 -16.12 -8.36 -25.21
N GLU A 31 -17.38 -8.08 -25.48
CA GLU A 31 -17.82 -6.76 -25.93
C GLU A 31 -18.10 -5.86 -24.74
N GLN A 32 -17.68 -4.62 -24.85
CA GLN A 32 -17.97 -3.58 -23.85
C GLN A 32 -19.41 -3.11 -24.00
N LYS A 33 -20.07 -2.88 -22.88
CA LYS A 33 -21.44 -2.36 -22.86
C LYS A 33 -21.69 -1.51 -21.62
N GLY A 34 -22.43 -0.44 -21.77
CA GLY A 34 -22.76 0.44 -20.65
C GLY A 34 -21.54 1.10 -20.02
N LYS A 35 -21.60 1.31 -18.73
CA LYS A 35 -20.51 1.82 -17.91
C LYS A 35 -19.52 0.73 -17.57
N ARG A 36 -18.29 1.09 -17.29
CA ARG A 36 -17.23 0.14 -16.93
C ARG A 36 -16.92 0.17 -15.43
N LEU A 37 -17.08 -0.97 -14.77
CA LEU A 37 -16.56 -1.25 -13.45
C LEU A 37 -15.30 -2.11 -13.59
N VAL A 38 -14.20 -1.70 -12.97
CA VAL A 38 -12.99 -2.49 -12.84
C VAL A 38 -12.84 -2.92 -11.38
N LEU A 39 -12.78 -4.23 -11.14
CA LEU A 39 -12.25 -4.77 -9.90
C LEU A 39 -10.75 -5.00 -10.13
N VAL A 40 -9.90 -4.49 -9.25
CA VAL A 40 -8.46 -4.60 -9.39
C VAL A 40 -7.85 -5.32 -8.17
N THR A 41 -6.92 -6.21 -8.45
CA THR A 41 -6.19 -7.04 -7.49
C THR A 41 -4.76 -7.20 -7.96
N HIS A 42 -3.87 -7.72 -7.12
CA HIS A 42 -2.52 -8.03 -7.55
C HIS A 42 -2.05 -9.45 -7.23
N ALA A 43 -1.08 -9.93 -7.97
CA ALA A 43 -0.57 -11.28 -7.88
C ALA A 43 0.88 -11.35 -7.36
N ASP A 44 1.57 -10.21 -7.32
CA ASP A 44 2.87 -10.07 -6.68
C ASP A 44 2.73 -10.04 -5.15
N VAL A 45 3.82 -10.11 -4.46
CA VAL A 45 3.86 -10.15 -3.01
C VAL A 45 5.17 -9.56 -2.51
N VAL A 46 5.16 -9.02 -1.31
CA VAL A 46 6.38 -8.65 -0.62
C VAL A 46 7.25 -9.88 -0.32
N PRO A 47 8.58 -9.72 -0.20
CA PRO A 47 9.46 -10.80 0.20
C PRO A 47 9.05 -11.43 1.53
N VAL A 48 9.31 -12.70 1.69
CA VAL A 48 9.14 -13.43 2.95
C VAL A 48 10.28 -13.09 3.91
N GLY A 49 9.97 -13.00 5.20
CA GLY A 49 10.98 -12.89 6.26
C GLY A 49 11.69 -14.21 6.54
N GLU A 50 12.77 -14.13 7.31
CA GLU A 50 13.40 -15.29 7.92
C GLU A 50 12.58 -15.74 9.16
N ASP A 51 12.72 -16.97 9.58
CA ASP A 51 12.05 -17.54 10.76
C ASP A 51 10.54 -17.80 10.64
N THR A 52 10.04 -18.07 9.42
CA THR A 52 8.69 -18.58 9.25
C THR A 52 8.51 -19.96 9.88
N ILE A 53 7.34 -20.21 10.47
CA ILE A 53 6.98 -21.53 11.04
C ILE A 53 6.48 -22.47 9.94
N TYR A 54 5.80 -21.91 8.94
CA TYR A 54 5.23 -22.63 7.82
C TYR A 54 5.96 -22.30 6.52
N GLU A 55 5.91 -23.23 5.56
CA GLU A 55 6.44 -22.98 4.22
C GLU A 55 5.66 -21.84 3.56
N PRO A 56 6.30 -20.71 3.22
CA PRO A 56 5.59 -19.47 2.85
C PRO A 56 4.71 -19.56 1.60
N PHE A 57 4.99 -20.50 0.70
CA PHE A 57 4.26 -20.64 -0.56
C PHE A 57 3.48 -21.96 -0.68
N ALA A 58 3.33 -22.69 0.41
CA ALA A 58 2.61 -23.95 0.39
C ALA A 58 1.08 -23.83 0.44
N GLY A 59 0.57 -22.70 0.93
CA GLY A 59 -0.87 -22.50 1.15
C GLY A 59 -1.40 -23.49 2.19
N THR A 60 -0.72 -23.59 3.33
CA THR A 60 -1.05 -24.55 4.38
C THR A 60 -2.36 -24.19 5.05
N VAL A 61 -3.31 -25.13 5.11
CA VAL A 61 -4.54 -24.97 5.88
C VAL A 61 -4.29 -25.36 7.33
N TYR A 62 -4.54 -24.43 8.25
CA TYR A 62 -4.41 -24.65 9.68
C TYR A 62 -5.67 -24.14 10.41
N GLY A 63 -6.51 -25.06 10.87
CA GLY A 63 -7.81 -24.71 11.43
C GLY A 63 -8.66 -23.95 10.39
N ASP A 64 -9.12 -22.78 10.76
CA ASP A 64 -9.93 -21.92 9.91
C ASP A 64 -9.10 -20.92 9.06
N TYR A 65 -7.78 -21.16 8.96
CA TYR A 65 -6.86 -20.26 8.26
C TYR A 65 -6.13 -20.94 7.11
N ILE A 66 -5.85 -20.16 6.07
CA ILE A 66 -4.88 -20.46 5.03
C ILE A 66 -3.62 -19.65 5.36
N LEU A 67 -2.49 -20.34 5.49
CA LEU A 67 -1.20 -19.70 5.73
C LEU A 67 -0.37 -19.67 4.45
N GLY A 68 0.14 -18.52 4.14
CA GLY A 68 1.03 -18.33 3.00
C GLY A 68 1.20 -16.87 2.61
N ARG A 69 2.37 -16.49 2.16
CA ARG A 69 2.65 -15.15 1.69
C ARG A 69 1.70 -14.76 0.53
N GLY A 70 0.98 -13.64 0.73
CA GLY A 70 -0.02 -13.15 -0.22
C GLY A 70 -1.40 -13.79 -0.06
N CYS A 71 -1.68 -14.54 1.01
CA CYS A 71 -3.03 -15.11 1.19
C CYS A 71 -4.05 -14.06 1.65
N VAL A 72 -3.60 -12.98 2.29
CA VAL A 72 -4.42 -11.80 2.61
C VAL A 72 -4.20 -10.74 1.54
N ASP A 73 -2.95 -10.46 1.21
CA ASP A 73 -2.50 -9.38 0.36
C ASP A 73 -1.70 -9.94 -0.82
N ASP A 74 -2.29 -10.12 -1.99
CA ASP A 74 -3.70 -9.90 -2.33
C ASP A 74 -4.30 -11.14 -3.03
N LYS A 75 -3.60 -12.32 -3.00
CA LYS A 75 -4.04 -13.55 -3.74
C LYS A 75 -5.34 -14.16 -3.22
N GLY A 76 -5.65 -13.98 -1.93
CA GLY A 76 -6.94 -14.40 -1.40
C GLY A 76 -8.09 -13.60 -2.03
N PRO A 77 -8.08 -12.26 -1.90
CA PRO A 77 -9.05 -11.37 -2.55
C PRO A 77 -9.08 -11.52 -4.08
N LEU A 78 -7.92 -11.72 -4.73
CA LEU A 78 -7.83 -12.02 -6.15
C LEU A 78 -8.67 -13.25 -6.53
N ILE A 79 -8.56 -14.33 -5.79
CA ILE A 79 -9.37 -15.53 -6.02
C ILE A 79 -10.84 -15.27 -5.68
N ALA A 80 -11.13 -14.53 -4.61
CA ALA A 80 -12.51 -14.20 -4.23
C ALA A 80 -13.22 -13.39 -5.32
N THR A 81 -12.58 -12.37 -5.87
CA THR A 81 -13.11 -11.55 -6.97
C THR A 81 -13.29 -12.35 -8.26
N LEU A 82 -12.35 -13.25 -8.58
CA LEU A 82 -12.47 -14.15 -9.71
C LEU A 82 -13.70 -15.05 -9.59
N TYR A 83 -13.89 -15.69 -8.44
CA TYR A 83 -15.06 -16.53 -8.21
C TYR A 83 -16.37 -15.74 -8.17
N ALA A 84 -16.34 -14.50 -7.68
CA ALA A 84 -17.49 -13.61 -7.74
C ALA A 84 -17.89 -13.29 -9.19
N LEU A 85 -16.92 -12.97 -10.05
CA LEU A 85 -17.22 -12.74 -11.47
C LEU A 85 -17.65 -14.02 -12.18
N ALA A 86 -17.00 -15.15 -11.89
CA ALA A 86 -17.35 -16.47 -12.44
C ALA A 86 -18.78 -16.89 -12.05
N PHE A 87 -19.25 -16.51 -10.87
CA PHE A 87 -20.61 -16.79 -10.41
C PHE A 87 -21.68 -16.25 -11.39
N PHE A 88 -21.52 -15.03 -11.91
CA PHE A 88 -22.44 -14.47 -12.90
C PHE A 88 -22.41 -15.26 -14.20
N LYS A 89 -21.22 -15.68 -14.64
CA LYS A 89 -21.02 -16.46 -15.87
C LYS A 89 -21.64 -17.84 -15.77
N GLU A 90 -21.31 -18.58 -14.70
CA GLU A 90 -21.76 -19.96 -14.48
C GLU A 90 -23.28 -20.06 -14.26
N ASN A 91 -23.88 -19.08 -13.61
CA ASN A 91 -25.31 -19.03 -13.35
C ASN A 91 -26.13 -18.28 -14.44
N HIS A 92 -25.48 -17.86 -15.52
CA HIS A 92 -26.12 -17.15 -16.63
C HIS A 92 -26.88 -15.88 -16.19
N ILE A 93 -26.36 -15.20 -15.15
CA ILE A 93 -26.93 -13.94 -14.66
C ILE A 93 -26.42 -12.80 -15.55
N PRO A 94 -27.30 -12.13 -16.30
CA PRO A 94 -26.85 -11.07 -17.19
C PRO A 94 -26.44 -9.82 -16.39
N LEU A 95 -25.29 -9.27 -16.72
CA LEU A 95 -24.85 -7.95 -16.29
C LEU A 95 -25.18 -6.96 -17.42
N LYS A 96 -25.65 -5.76 -17.07
CA LYS A 96 -26.03 -4.71 -18.02
C LYS A 96 -24.85 -3.84 -18.42
N ASN A 97 -23.86 -3.78 -17.56
CA ASN A 97 -22.66 -2.97 -17.68
C ASN A 97 -21.40 -3.82 -17.92
N ASP A 98 -20.30 -3.19 -18.23
CA ASP A 98 -19.01 -3.82 -18.52
C ASP A 98 -18.22 -4.04 -17.23
N ILE A 99 -18.25 -5.26 -16.71
CA ILE A 99 -17.54 -5.61 -15.48
C ILE A 99 -16.23 -6.33 -15.85
N ARG A 100 -15.13 -5.76 -15.41
CA ARG A 100 -13.77 -6.24 -15.65
C ARG A 100 -13.08 -6.55 -14.35
N LEU A 101 -12.33 -7.64 -14.32
CA LEU A 101 -11.40 -7.98 -13.25
C LEU A 101 -9.99 -7.85 -13.81
N VAL A 102 -9.14 -7.09 -13.12
CA VAL A 102 -7.75 -6.86 -13.52
C VAL A 102 -6.82 -7.38 -12.44
N PHE A 103 -5.91 -8.26 -12.85
CA PHE A 103 -4.87 -8.82 -12.00
C PHE A 103 -3.56 -8.12 -12.31
N GLY A 104 -3.09 -7.27 -11.43
CA GLY A 104 -1.80 -6.62 -11.51
C GLY A 104 -0.64 -7.54 -11.12
N SER A 105 0.57 -7.09 -11.31
CA SER A 105 1.78 -7.86 -11.03
C SER A 105 2.92 -7.04 -10.40
N ASN A 106 2.66 -5.79 -10.01
CA ASN A 106 3.69 -4.90 -9.47
C ASN A 106 3.12 -3.85 -8.49
N GLU A 107 2.09 -4.20 -7.73
CA GLU A 107 1.46 -3.34 -6.72
C GLU A 107 2.47 -2.93 -5.66
N GLU A 108 3.13 -3.91 -5.08
CA GLU A 108 4.04 -3.83 -3.94
C GLU A 108 5.30 -2.98 -4.19
N ARG A 109 5.43 -2.40 -5.38
CA ARG A 109 6.62 -1.62 -5.76
C ARG A 109 6.31 -0.29 -6.42
N THR A 110 5.87 -0.32 -7.68
CA THR A 110 5.75 0.88 -8.51
C THR A 110 4.37 1.14 -9.06
N MET A 111 3.51 0.13 -9.10
CA MET A 111 2.15 0.16 -9.69
C MET A 111 2.12 0.53 -11.19
N ASP A 112 3.26 0.43 -11.89
CA ASP A 112 3.39 0.77 -13.31
C ASP A 112 2.64 -0.20 -14.23
N ASP A 113 2.29 -1.35 -13.75
CA ASP A 113 1.45 -2.34 -14.41
C ASP A 113 0.01 -1.84 -14.64
N ILE A 114 -0.58 -1.18 -13.66
CA ILE A 114 -1.90 -0.58 -13.82
C ILE A 114 -1.83 0.74 -14.56
N GLU A 115 -0.76 1.53 -14.43
CA GLU A 115 -0.52 2.67 -15.32
C GLU A 115 -0.48 2.21 -16.80
N TYR A 116 0.25 1.11 -17.09
CA TYR A 116 0.32 0.49 -18.40
C TYR A 116 -1.07 0.02 -18.92
N TYR A 117 -1.88 -0.56 -18.03
CA TYR A 117 -3.26 -0.94 -18.35
C TYR A 117 -4.11 0.26 -18.71
N LEU A 118 -4.10 1.31 -17.90
CA LEU A 118 -4.92 2.52 -18.08
C LEU A 118 -4.57 3.27 -19.37
N GLU A 119 -3.29 3.33 -19.75
CA GLU A 119 -2.88 3.89 -21.05
C GLU A 119 -3.52 3.21 -22.25
N ARG A 120 -3.89 1.92 -22.14
CA ARG A 120 -4.40 1.08 -23.22
C ARG A 120 -5.89 0.82 -23.17
N ALA A 121 -6.44 0.74 -21.98
CA ALA A 121 -7.84 0.46 -21.73
C ALA A 121 -8.67 1.72 -21.45
N GLY A 122 -8.00 2.81 -21.04
CA GLY A 122 -8.64 4.04 -20.54
C GLY A 122 -9.19 3.88 -19.13
N GLN A 123 -9.54 5.00 -18.50
CA GLN A 123 -10.17 5.03 -17.19
C GLN A 123 -11.55 4.36 -17.21
N PRO A 124 -11.90 3.55 -16.21
CA PRO A 124 -13.27 3.07 -16.01
C PRO A 124 -14.17 4.17 -15.44
N ASP A 125 -15.46 3.93 -15.42
CA ASP A 125 -16.40 4.80 -14.70
C ASP A 125 -16.26 4.65 -13.17
N TRP A 126 -15.78 3.50 -12.71
CA TRP A 126 -15.46 3.24 -11.30
C TRP A 126 -14.47 2.07 -11.15
N ALA A 127 -13.61 2.16 -10.14
CA ALA A 127 -12.72 1.07 -9.73
C ALA A 127 -13.03 0.60 -8.30
N LEU A 128 -12.92 -0.70 -8.07
CA LEU A 128 -12.90 -1.31 -6.74
C LEU A 128 -11.59 -2.07 -6.60
N ALA A 129 -10.68 -1.62 -5.75
CA ALA A 129 -9.55 -2.44 -5.35
C ALA A 129 -10.00 -3.41 -4.24
N ALA A 130 -9.58 -4.66 -4.35
CA ALA A 130 -9.91 -5.68 -3.37
C ALA A 130 -8.77 -5.87 -2.35
N ASP A 131 -8.02 -4.81 -2.10
CA ASP A 131 -6.78 -4.79 -1.33
C ASP A 131 -6.87 -3.89 -0.09
N GLY A 132 -8.02 -3.91 0.54
CA GLY A 132 -8.31 -3.10 1.72
C GLY A 132 -9.22 -3.81 2.71
N ASP A 133 -9.82 -3.04 3.59
CA ASP A 133 -10.79 -3.53 4.57
C ASP A 133 -12.24 -3.20 4.16
N PHE A 134 -13.18 -3.99 4.67
CA PHE A 134 -14.60 -3.64 4.63
C PHE A 134 -14.95 -2.65 5.74
N PRO A 135 -16.00 -1.77 5.57
CA PRO A 135 -16.95 -1.72 4.46
C PRO A 135 -16.43 -1.03 3.20
N ALA A 136 -15.49 -0.11 3.31
CA ALA A 136 -14.73 0.50 2.22
C ALA A 136 -13.62 1.40 2.78
N GLU A 137 -12.54 1.54 2.03
CA GLU A 137 -11.56 2.59 2.22
C GLU A 137 -11.73 3.59 1.08
N ASN A 138 -12.14 4.80 1.44
CA ASN A 138 -12.70 5.76 0.48
C ASN A 138 -11.79 6.96 0.22
N GLY A 139 -10.53 6.86 0.61
CA GLY A 139 -9.56 7.92 0.35
C GLY A 139 -8.15 7.61 0.81
N GLU A 140 -7.20 8.20 0.13
CA GLU A 140 -5.77 8.11 0.45
C GLU A 140 -5.12 9.49 0.42
N MET A 141 -4.16 9.71 1.33
CA MET A 141 -3.34 10.92 1.29
C MET A 141 -2.43 10.95 0.05
N GLY A 142 -2.18 12.14 -0.46
CA GLY A 142 -1.10 12.37 -1.42
C GLY A 142 0.27 12.10 -0.80
N ARG A 143 1.26 11.84 -1.65
CA ARG A 143 2.61 11.49 -1.21
C ARG A 143 3.67 12.23 -2.02
N ILE A 144 4.66 12.77 -1.32
CA ILE A 144 5.89 13.27 -1.92
C ILE A 144 7.06 12.56 -1.24
N ASP A 145 7.82 11.79 -2.02
CA ASP A 145 9.10 11.25 -1.56
C ASP A 145 10.20 12.26 -1.83
N PHE A 146 11.11 12.42 -0.88
CA PHE A 146 12.31 13.22 -1.11
C PHE A 146 13.49 12.70 -0.30
N THR A 147 14.68 12.98 -0.78
CA THR A 147 15.93 12.55 -0.13
C THR A 147 16.76 13.77 0.22
N VAL A 148 17.17 13.86 1.45
CA VAL A 148 18.10 14.87 1.96
C VAL A 148 19.48 14.27 2.06
N SER A 149 20.48 14.97 1.54
CA SER A 149 21.85 14.48 1.51
C SER A 149 22.80 15.47 2.18
N ALA A 150 23.70 14.96 3.01
CA ALA A 150 24.74 15.74 3.65
C ALA A 150 26.08 15.00 3.69
N PRO A 151 27.21 15.72 3.58
CA PRO A 151 28.53 15.10 3.66
C PRO A 151 28.78 14.42 5.00
N LYS A 152 29.16 13.14 4.96
CA LYS A 152 29.52 12.37 6.14
C LYS A 152 30.88 12.77 6.70
N ALA A 153 31.05 12.63 7.99
CA ALA A 153 32.35 12.65 8.61
C ALA A 153 33.12 11.34 8.30
N SER A 154 34.44 11.40 8.35
CA SER A 154 35.29 10.26 7.99
C SER A 154 35.12 9.01 8.89
N GLN A 155 34.56 9.20 10.08
CA GLN A 155 34.34 8.11 11.05
C GLN A 155 33.04 7.33 10.85
N VAL A 156 32.17 7.72 9.91
CA VAL A 156 30.94 7.00 9.61
C VAL A 156 31.20 5.90 8.62
N GLU A 157 31.07 4.65 9.05
CA GLU A 157 31.34 3.50 8.18
C GLU A 157 30.14 3.11 7.36
N TYR A 158 28.96 2.96 7.97
CA TYR A 158 27.80 2.44 7.27
C TYR A 158 26.49 2.75 7.97
N ILE A 159 25.51 3.16 7.17
CA ILE A 159 24.12 3.28 7.60
C ILE A 159 23.23 2.67 6.58
N ARG A 160 22.46 1.69 6.95
CA ARG A 160 21.37 1.18 6.13
C ARG A 160 20.22 0.74 7.01
N SER A 161 19.05 1.22 6.68
CA SER A 161 17.83 0.70 7.24
C SER A 161 16.93 0.24 6.09
N ARG A 162 16.44 -0.96 6.19
CA ARG A 162 15.31 -1.44 5.42
C ARG A 162 14.31 -1.93 6.44
N GLY A 163 13.17 -1.37 6.47
CA GLY A 163 12.15 -1.85 7.36
C GLY A 163 11.03 -0.88 7.46
N THR A 164 10.00 -1.40 7.81
CA THR A 164 8.71 -0.81 8.01
C THR A 164 8.55 -0.26 9.41
N GLY A 165 9.39 -0.68 10.32
CA GLY A 165 9.49 -0.07 11.63
C GLY A 165 10.05 1.34 11.52
N GLN A 166 9.21 2.32 11.20
CA GLN A 166 9.61 3.72 11.19
C GLN A 166 10.29 4.17 12.46
N SER A 167 9.82 3.68 13.60
CA SER A 167 10.44 3.92 14.90
C SER A 167 11.90 3.48 14.94
N LEU A 168 12.27 2.37 14.31
CA LEU A 168 13.64 1.89 14.28
C LEU A 168 14.54 2.72 13.36
N VAL A 169 14.01 3.15 12.19
CA VAL A 169 14.75 4.05 11.31
C VAL A 169 14.92 5.41 11.96
N GLN A 170 13.87 5.93 12.55
CA GLN A 170 13.88 7.19 13.28
C GLN A 170 14.89 7.15 14.43
N GLU A 171 14.83 6.11 15.27
CA GLU A 171 15.78 5.91 16.39
C GLU A 171 17.23 5.78 15.90
N ALA A 172 17.47 5.06 14.81
CA ALA A 172 18.78 4.94 14.20
C ALA A 172 19.30 6.29 13.70
N CYS A 173 18.46 7.08 13.04
CA CYS A 173 18.83 8.40 12.55
C CYS A 173 19.09 9.39 13.69
N GLU A 174 18.25 9.41 14.69
CA GLU A 174 18.45 10.25 15.89
C GLU A 174 19.74 9.89 16.63
N SER A 175 19.99 8.60 16.79
CA SER A 175 21.21 8.10 17.41
C SER A 175 22.46 8.46 16.61
N LEU A 176 22.36 8.45 15.28
CA LEU A 176 23.40 8.90 14.38
C LEU A 176 23.76 10.38 14.62
N ILE A 177 22.72 11.21 14.68
CA ILE A 177 22.85 12.64 14.87
C ILE A 177 23.39 12.99 16.27
N GLU A 178 23.04 12.21 17.26
CA GLU A 178 23.53 12.41 18.63
C GLU A 178 24.95 11.86 18.88
N ASN A 179 25.62 11.39 17.84
CA ASN A 179 26.95 10.76 17.94
C ASN A 179 27.02 9.59 18.94
N ARG A 180 25.88 8.94 19.14
CA ARG A 180 25.86 7.76 20.01
C ARG A 180 26.49 6.56 19.32
N SER A 181 27.32 5.87 20.04
CA SER A 181 27.81 4.55 19.60
C SER A 181 26.64 3.58 19.51
N ILE A 182 26.35 3.11 18.35
CA ILE A 182 25.24 2.22 18.16
C ILE A 182 25.74 0.85 17.78
N THR A 183 25.20 -0.16 18.43
CA THR A 183 25.46 -1.55 18.08
C THR A 183 24.61 -1.95 16.90
N ILE A 184 25.22 -2.49 15.87
CA ILE A 184 24.47 -3.08 14.78
C ILE A 184 23.60 -4.18 15.33
N ARG A 185 22.30 -4.00 15.19
CA ARG A 185 21.35 -5.08 15.37
C ARG A 185 20.79 -5.44 14.01
N LYS A 186 21.02 -6.66 13.60
CA LYS A 186 20.13 -7.30 12.65
C LYS A 186 18.89 -7.66 13.46
N THR A 187 17.82 -6.89 13.33
CA THR A 187 16.56 -7.28 13.91
C THR A 187 15.91 -8.31 13.00
N PRO A 188 15.56 -9.49 13.53
CA PRO A 188 14.74 -10.43 12.81
C PRO A 188 13.43 -9.75 12.36
N SER A 189 12.91 -10.19 11.25
CA SER A 189 11.68 -9.63 10.71
C SER A 189 10.52 -9.57 11.71
N ARG A 190 10.41 -10.53 12.62
CA ARG A 190 9.39 -10.57 13.67
C ARG A 190 9.55 -9.51 14.78
N GLU A 191 10.71 -8.88 14.89
CA GLU A 191 10.94 -7.79 15.85
C GLU A 191 10.75 -6.42 15.21
N GLY A 192 10.70 -6.38 13.89
CA GLY A 192 10.70 -5.15 13.12
C GLY A 192 9.36 -4.58 12.79
N GLY A 193 8.29 -5.13 13.29
CA GLY A 193 6.96 -4.62 13.01
C GLY A 193 6.16 -5.52 12.08
N PRO A 194 4.88 -5.20 11.91
CA PRO A 194 3.92 -6.06 11.24
C PRO A 194 4.22 -6.32 9.78
N GLU A 195 4.92 -5.44 9.14
CA GLU A 195 5.00 -5.51 7.70
C GLU A 195 6.15 -6.33 7.19
N GLY A 196 6.84 -7.10 7.98
CA GLY A 196 7.81 -8.15 7.67
C GLY A 196 8.52 -8.14 6.31
N VAL A 197 8.51 -7.00 5.67
CA VAL A 197 9.02 -6.80 4.35
C VAL A 197 10.52 -6.87 4.38
N GLU A 198 11.08 -7.78 3.64
CA GLU A 198 12.52 -7.91 3.44
C GLU A 198 13.35 -7.78 4.69
N ASN A 199 13.09 -8.63 5.70
CA ASN A 199 13.80 -8.42 6.93
C ASN A 199 13.72 -6.95 7.34
N PRO A 200 12.78 -6.58 8.13
CA PRO A 200 12.79 -5.27 8.72
C PRO A 200 14.02 -5.17 9.57
N VAL A 201 15.03 -4.71 8.97
CA VAL A 201 16.29 -4.58 9.62
C VAL A 201 16.59 -3.14 9.64
N ALA A 202 16.48 -2.58 10.80
CA ALA A 202 17.19 -1.37 11.07
C ALA A 202 18.66 -1.73 11.12
N TYR A 203 19.37 -1.31 10.15
CA TYR A 203 20.80 -1.44 10.16
C TYR A 203 21.41 -0.20 10.72
N MET A 204 22.14 -0.47 11.59
CA MET A 204 22.88 0.32 12.35
C MET A 204 24.14 0.77 11.89
N ILE A 205 24.47 1.83 12.36
CA ILE A 205 25.60 2.60 12.14
C ILE A 205 26.60 2.38 13.11
N LEU A 206 27.73 2.39 12.60
CA LEU A 206 28.89 2.53 13.36
C LEU A 206 29.44 3.90 13.19
N ASN A 207 29.18 4.70 14.17
CA ASN A 207 30.05 5.81 14.45
C ASN A 207 30.86 5.45 15.70
N GLN A 208 32.12 5.28 15.51
CA GLN A 208 32.96 4.83 16.60
C GLN A 208 33.29 5.95 17.58
N GLU A 209 33.56 7.14 17.11
CA GLU A 209 33.77 8.36 17.91
C GLU A 209 33.76 9.59 17.02
N GLY A 210 33.01 10.63 17.37
CA GLY A 210 33.04 11.92 16.70
C GLY A 210 31.78 12.29 15.88
N ALA A 211 31.87 13.36 15.15
CA ALA A 211 30.75 13.92 14.39
C ALA A 211 30.33 13.01 13.22
N VAL A 212 29.05 12.90 13.01
CA VAL A 212 28.46 12.13 11.91
C VAL A 212 28.47 12.92 10.61
N PHE A 213 28.20 14.19 10.69
CA PHE A 213 28.24 15.13 9.56
C PHE A 213 29.50 15.98 9.59
N LYS A 214 29.95 16.43 8.43
CA LYS A 214 31.16 17.26 8.30
C LYS A 214 31.02 18.66 8.91
N ASN A 215 29.80 19.14 9.04
CA ASN A 215 29.56 20.47 9.62
C ASN A 215 28.29 20.50 10.49
N ASP A 216 28.30 21.40 11.46
CA ASP A 216 27.23 21.55 12.44
C ASP A 216 25.90 22.04 11.83
N ALA A 217 25.94 22.70 10.68
CA ALA A 217 24.73 23.20 10.03
C ALA A 217 23.93 22.03 9.43
N ASP A 218 24.58 21.09 8.75
CA ASP A 218 23.92 19.89 8.22
C ASP A 218 23.32 19.06 9.35
N GLU A 219 24.08 18.87 10.44
CA GLU A 219 23.58 18.15 11.61
C GLU A 219 22.32 18.81 12.19
N LYS A 220 22.35 20.14 12.34
CA LYS A 220 21.19 20.89 12.83
C LYS A 220 19.96 20.71 11.95
N HIS A 221 20.11 20.82 10.63
CA HIS A 221 18.99 20.67 9.69
C HIS A 221 18.45 19.25 9.68
N MET A 222 19.31 18.24 9.77
CA MET A 222 18.86 16.84 9.88
C MET A 222 18.08 16.59 11.18
N ARG A 223 18.50 17.16 12.30
CA ARG A 223 17.76 17.12 13.56
C ARG A 223 16.39 17.80 13.45
N GLU A 224 16.32 18.96 12.82
CA GLU A 224 15.07 19.68 12.61
C GLU A 224 14.09 18.83 11.80
N LEU A 225 14.52 18.19 10.70
CA LEU A 225 13.67 17.34 9.87
C LEU A 225 13.25 16.03 10.59
N LEU A 226 14.14 15.41 11.36
CA LEU A 226 13.81 14.19 12.08
C LEU A 226 12.87 14.43 13.26
N ALA A 227 12.89 15.62 13.83
CA ALA A 227 11.97 16.02 14.89
C ALA A 227 10.62 16.53 14.37
N ASP A 228 10.54 16.78 13.05
CA ASP A 228 9.35 17.28 12.39
C ASP A 228 8.44 16.13 11.95
N GLY A 229 7.29 16.01 12.59
CA GLY A 229 6.34 14.94 12.28
C GLY A 229 5.35 15.27 11.15
N ASN A 230 5.32 16.52 10.65
CA ASN A 230 4.26 16.97 9.74
C ASN A 230 4.71 17.92 8.61
N GLY A 231 6.00 18.25 8.53
CA GLY A 231 6.54 19.15 7.50
C GLY A 231 6.52 20.63 7.88
N ALA A 232 6.26 20.98 9.14
CA ALA A 232 6.20 22.37 9.61
C ALA A 232 7.54 23.10 9.45
N SER A 233 8.66 22.44 9.63
CA SER A 233 9.99 23.01 9.47
C SER A 233 10.28 23.50 8.05
N MET A 234 9.65 22.87 7.07
CA MET A 234 9.74 23.24 5.65
C MET A 234 8.59 24.14 5.19
N GLY A 235 7.65 24.49 6.07
CA GLY A 235 6.48 25.28 5.74
C GLY A 235 5.47 24.55 4.83
N VAL A 236 5.42 23.23 4.92
CA VAL A 236 4.53 22.38 4.10
C VAL A 236 3.50 21.62 4.93
N SER A 237 3.45 21.82 6.25
CA SER A 237 2.41 21.22 7.08
C SER A 237 1.03 21.76 6.68
N CYS A 238 0.07 20.87 6.64
CA CYS A 238 -1.33 21.17 6.33
C CYS A 238 -2.25 20.18 7.02
N SER A 239 -3.53 20.51 7.10
CA SER A 239 -4.56 19.65 7.66
C SER A 239 -5.91 19.91 7.01
N ASP A 240 -6.78 18.93 7.02
CA ASP A 240 -8.19 19.06 6.68
C ASP A 240 -9.08 18.22 7.63
N GLU A 241 -10.39 18.27 7.42
CA GLU A 241 -11.36 17.56 8.26
C GLU A 241 -11.45 16.05 7.92
N ILE A 242 -10.82 15.60 6.84
CA ILE A 242 -10.90 14.23 6.33
C ILE A 242 -9.66 13.43 6.72
N PHE A 243 -8.49 13.99 6.46
CA PHE A 243 -7.20 13.31 6.63
C PHE A 243 -6.40 13.79 7.84
N ASP A 244 -6.99 14.69 8.65
CA ASP A 244 -6.29 15.32 9.75
C ASP A 244 -5.01 16.05 9.30
N GLU A 245 -3.90 15.87 9.99
CA GLU A 245 -2.66 16.58 9.76
C GLU A 245 -1.73 15.80 8.80
N SER A 246 -0.96 16.53 7.99
CA SER A 246 0.11 15.95 7.19
C SER A 246 1.11 15.16 8.04
N ILE A 247 1.74 14.14 7.45
CA ILE A 247 2.65 13.24 8.15
C ILE A 247 3.99 13.23 7.41
N LEU A 248 5.06 13.61 8.11
CA LEU A 248 6.43 13.50 7.62
C LEU A 248 7.14 12.35 8.31
N ARG A 249 7.71 11.43 7.52
CA ARG A 249 8.38 10.26 8.04
C ARG A 249 9.70 10.00 7.34
N VAL A 250 10.73 9.64 8.08
CA VAL A 250 11.94 9.05 7.50
C VAL A 250 11.72 7.54 7.35
N TYR A 251 11.92 7.02 6.14
CA TYR A 251 11.75 5.57 5.88
C TYR A 251 13.02 4.87 5.44
N LYS A 252 14.07 5.62 5.10
CA LYS A 252 15.36 5.04 4.69
C LYS A 252 16.51 5.95 5.09
N ALA A 253 17.58 5.33 5.57
CA ALA A 253 18.86 5.99 5.80
C ALA A 253 19.96 5.15 5.18
N GLU A 254 20.86 5.76 4.42
CA GLU A 254 21.97 5.07 3.79
C GLU A 254 23.19 5.97 3.61
N THR A 255 24.34 5.35 3.49
CA THR A 255 25.57 6.03 3.08
C THR A 255 25.84 5.74 1.61
N GLU A 256 25.97 6.79 0.82
CA GLU A 256 26.34 6.70 -0.58
C GLU A 256 27.54 7.62 -0.88
N GLY A 257 28.65 7.00 -1.25
CA GLY A 257 29.90 7.72 -1.47
C GLY A 257 30.35 8.49 -0.21
N GLU A 258 30.47 9.79 -0.32
CA GLU A 258 30.86 10.70 0.78
C GLU A 258 29.66 11.31 1.51
N ASN A 259 28.43 10.88 1.22
CA ASN A 259 27.22 11.45 1.79
C ASN A 259 26.44 10.44 2.62
N ILE A 260 25.70 10.97 3.60
CA ILE A 260 24.58 10.32 4.26
C ILE A 260 23.34 10.82 3.56
N LYS A 261 22.45 9.89 3.22
CA LYS A 261 21.15 10.15 2.62
C LYS A 261 20.05 9.71 3.57
N LEU A 262 19.12 10.63 3.85
CA LEU A 262 17.89 10.33 4.57
C LEU A 262 16.73 10.50 3.60
N SER A 263 15.96 9.45 3.37
CA SER A 263 14.77 9.48 2.52
C SER A 263 13.53 9.62 3.37
N PHE A 264 12.72 10.60 3.02
CA PHE A 264 11.48 10.95 3.69
C PHE A 264 10.28 10.71 2.78
N ASP A 265 9.17 10.37 3.39
CA ASP A 265 7.86 10.37 2.75
C ASP A 265 6.99 11.42 3.49
N LEU A 266 6.48 12.38 2.72
CA LEU A 266 5.52 13.36 3.19
C LEU A 266 4.13 12.98 2.69
N ARG A 267 3.23 12.70 3.63
CA ARG A 267 1.82 12.43 3.36
C ARG A 267 1.00 13.69 3.60
N ILE A 268 0.17 14.05 2.65
CA ILE A 268 -0.62 15.28 2.69
C ILE A 268 -2.04 15.04 2.21
N PRO A 269 -3.03 15.78 2.75
CA PRO A 269 -4.42 15.73 2.29
C PRO A 269 -4.54 15.83 0.77
N HIS A 270 -5.47 15.09 0.19
CA HIS A 270 -5.65 14.95 -1.27
C HIS A 270 -5.90 16.27 -2.01
N CYS A 271 -6.46 17.28 -1.32
CA CYS A 271 -6.81 18.57 -1.91
C CYS A 271 -5.61 19.54 -2.05
N VAL A 272 -4.44 19.17 -1.53
CA VAL A 272 -3.25 20.02 -1.56
C VAL A 272 -2.50 19.85 -2.87
N ASP A 273 -2.03 20.95 -3.45
CA ASP A 273 -1.20 20.92 -4.66
C ASP A 273 0.19 20.35 -4.35
N LEU A 274 0.45 19.16 -4.88
CA LEU A 274 1.68 18.41 -4.63
C LEU A 274 2.89 19.04 -5.29
N GLU A 275 2.74 19.65 -6.48
CA GLU A 275 3.84 20.29 -7.19
C GLU A 275 4.25 21.58 -6.49
N GLU A 276 3.27 22.38 -6.04
CA GLU A 276 3.56 23.58 -5.22
C GLU A 276 4.27 23.18 -3.91
N THR A 277 3.83 22.08 -3.29
CA THR A 277 4.44 21.58 -2.07
C THR A 277 5.87 21.08 -2.31
N ALA A 278 6.10 20.33 -3.38
CA ALA A 278 7.44 19.88 -3.77
C ALA A 278 8.37 21.09 -4.03
N GLU A 279 7.85 22.15 -4.62
CA GLU A 279 8.63 23.37 -4.84
C GLU A 279 8.99 24.08 -3.53
N LYS A 280 8.12 24.09 -2.54
CA LYS A 280 8.45 24.59 -1.19
C LYS A 280 9.56 23.76 -0.54
N ILE A 281 9.54 22.45 -0.71
CA ILE A 281 10.60 21.55 -0.20
C ILE A 281 11.94 21.86 -0.91
N ARG A 282 11.96 22.05 -2.24
CA ARG A 282 13.17 22.44 -2.98
C ARG A 282 13.72 23.77 -2.48
N ARG A 283 12.85 24.77 -2.32
CA ARG A 283 13.22 26.10 -1.82
C ARG A 283 13.81 26.05 -0.41
N TYR A 284 13.23 25.23 0.46
CA TYR A 284 13.80 24.99 1.80
C TYR A 284 15.25 24.48 1.69
N GLY A 285 15.50 23.50 0.80
CA GLY A 285 16.86 23.02 0.55
C GLY A 285 17.83 24.11 0.09
N GLU A 286 17.41 24.96 -0.83
CA GLU A 286 18.20 26.09 -1.32
C GLU A 286 18.50 27.12 -0.20
N GLU A 287 17.49 27.51 0.55
CA GLU A 287 17.63 28.48 1.66
C GLU A 287 18.55 27.97 2.79
N LYS A 288 18.52 26.67 3.04
CA LYS A 288 19.35 26.02 4.08
C LYS A 288 20.71 25.54 3.55
N ALA A 289 20.95 25.66 2.23
CA ALA A 289 22.12 25.11 1.54
C ALA A 289 22.32 23.60 1.78
N ILE A 290 21.20 22.87 1.81
CA ILE A 290 21.15 21.42 1.98
C ILE A 290 20.69 20.78 0.68
N ALA A 291 21.30 19.67 0.27
CA ALA A 291 20.92 18.99 -0.96
C ALA A 291 19.63 18.19 -0.74
N ILE A 292 18.57 18.56 -1.47
CA ILE A 292 17.28 17.84 -1.48
C ILE A 292 16.97 17.41 -2.90
N GLU A 293 16.63 16.15 -3.06
CA GLU A 293 16.19 15.55 -4.30
C GLU A 293 14.73 15.08 -4.12
N ILE A 294 13.82 15.60 -4.95
CA ILE A 294 12.42 15.14 -4.97
C ILE A 294 12.35 13.85 -5.76
N GLY A 295 11.76 12.85 -5.16
CA GLY A 295 11.51 11.54 -5.75
C GLY A 295 10.10 11.42 -6.36
N LYS A 296 9.43 10.31 -6.09
CA LYS A 296 8.06 10.06 -6.60
C LYS A 296 7.06 11.00 -5.94
N ILE A 297 6.18 11.56 -6.78
CA ILE A 297 4.99 12.32 -6.36
C ILE A 297 3.78 11.49 -6.78
N SER A 298 2.89 11.23 -5.83
CA SER A 298 1.69 10.44 -6.09
C SER A 298 0.47 11.15 -5.52
N LYS A 299 -0.56 11.33 -6.33
CA LYS A 299 -1.80 11.97 -5.91
C LYS A 299 -2.55 11.10 -4.89
N GLY A 300 -3.19 11.76 -3.95
CA GLY A 300 -4.23 11.14 -3.15
C GLY A 300 -5.58 11.19 -3.85
N TYR A 301 -6.58 10.54 -3.26
CA TYR A 301 -7.96 10.61 -3.72
C TYR A 301 -8.92 10.64 -2.51
N TYR A 302 -10.16 11.02 -2.77
CA TYR A 302 -11.23 10.95 -1.78
C TYR A 302 -12.58 10.85 -2.49
N GLU A 303 -13.37 9.87 -2.07
CA GLU A 303 -14.76 9.69 -2.47
C GLU A 303 -15.69 9.89 -1.28
N SER A 304 -16.81 10.56 -1.47
CA SER A 304 -17.75 10.85 -0.39
C SER A 304 -18.33 9.57 0.22
N PRO A 305 -18.30 9.39 1.54
CA PRO A 305 -18.96 8.27 2.21
C PRO A 305 -20.49 8.41 2.33
N ASP A 306 -21.03 9.62 2.09
CA ASP A 306 -22.43 9.96 2.36
C ASP A 306 -23.35 9.77 1.15
N GLU A 307 -22.79 9.51 -0.01
CA GLU A 307 -23.52 9.34 -1.27
C GLU A 307 -22.82 8.39 -2.23
N GLY A 308 -23.48 8.09 -3.35
CA GLY A 308 -22.88 7.33 -4.44
C GLY A 308 -22.57 5.88 -4.11
N ILE A 309 -21.50 5.36 -4.73
CA ILE A 309 -21.14 3.94 -4.64
C ILE A 309 -20.57 3.60 -3.26
N VAL A 310 -19.75 4.47 -2.67
CA VAL A 310 -19.18 4.22 -1.33
C VAL A 310 -20.28 4.00 -0.30
N LYS A 311 -21.25 4.93 -0.25
CA LYS A 311 -22.40 4.78 0.66
C LYS A 311 -23.18 3.50 0.41
N MET A 312 -23.47 3.21 -0.85
CA MET A 312 -24.21 1.99 -1.22
C MET A 312 -23.47 0.72 -0.79
N LEU A 313 -22.17 0.63 -0.98
CA LEU A 313 -21.36 -0.52 -0.58
C LEU A 313 -21.27 -0.64 0.94
N THR A 314 -21.14 0.48 1.63
CA THR A 314 -21.16 0.53 3.10
C THR A 314 -22.50 0.04 3.66
N ASP A 315 -23.62 0.57 3.15
CA ASP A 315 -24.95 0.14 3.57
C ASP A 315 -25.19 -1.35 3.28
N LEU A 316 -24.71 -1.82 2.12
CA LEU A 316 -24.80 -3.22 1.72
C LEU A 316 -24.02 -4.13 2.69
N TYR A 317 -22.77 -3.78 2.98
CA TYR A 317 -21.94 -4.54 3.91
C TYR A 317 -22.59 -4.58 5.31
N ASN A 318 -22.98 -3.44 5.84
CA ASN A 318 -23.59 -3.36 7.16
C ASN A 318 -24.88 -4.17 7.26
N HIS A 319 -25.71 -4.15 6.20
CA HIS A 319 -26.92 -4.97 6.15
C HIS A 319 -26.61 -6.47 6.15
N GLU A 320 -25.71 -6.91 5.27
CA GLU A 320 -25.42 -8.33 5.05
C GLU A 320 -24.60 -8.98 6.16
N MET A 321 -23.74 -8.19 6.81
CA MET A 321 -22.86 -8.64 7.89
C MET A 321 -23.40 -8.30 9.28
N HIS A 322 -24.56 -7.63 9.36
CA HIS A 322 -25.16 -7.15 10.62
C HIS A 322 -24.22 -6.27 11.46
N MET A 323 -23.54 -5.36 10.77
CA MET A 323 -22.56 -4.44 11.34
C MET A 323 -23.08 -2.99 11.30
N ASP A 324 -22.33 -2.07 11.90
CA ASP A 324 -22.56 -0.61 11.85
C ASP A 324 -21.21 0.10 11.68
N GLU A 325 -20.49 -0.31 10.66
CA GLU A 325 -19.16 0.20 10.34
C GLU A 325 -19.25 1.40 9.40
N LYS A 326 -18.18 2.21 9.40
CA LYS A 326 -18.05 3.37 8.52
C LYS A 326 -16.88 3.17 7.60
N PRO A 327 -16.92 3.75 6.39
CA PRO A 327 -15.74 3.84 5.55
C PRO A 327 -14.62 4.60 6.26
N CYS A 328 -13.39 4.30 5.91
CA CYS A 328 -12.24 5.00 6.46
C CYS A 328 -11.31 5.50 5.34
N VAL A 329 -10.41 6.39 5.70
CA VAL A 329 -9.37 6.87 4.80
C VAL A 329 -8.01 6.34 5.21
N LEU A 330 -7.14 6.13 4.24
CA LEU A 330 -5.79 5.66 4.43
C LEU A 330 -4.81 6.84 4.55
N HIS A 331 -4.12 6.93 5.68
CA HIS A 331 -3.14 7.97 5.91
C HIS A 331 -1.73 7.59 5.41
N THR A 332 -1.38 6.32 5.51
CA THR A 332 0.00 5.87 5.26
C THR A 332 0.13 4.73 4.26
N ALA A 333 -0.94 3.97 4.03
CA ALA A 333 -1.00 2.96 2.99
C ALA A 333 -1.29 3.58 1.61
N ALA A 334 -1.20 2.77 0.60
CA ALA A 334 -1.51 3.13 -0.77
C ALA A 334 -1.90 1.85 -1.53
N THR A 335 -2.92 1.95 -2.35
CA THR A 335 -3.42 0.87 -3.19
C THR A 335 -3.51 1.29 -4.64
N TYR A 336 -3.87 0.38 -5.52
CA TYR A 336 -4.14 0.72 -6.92
C TYR A 336 -5.24 1.76 -7.11
N THR A 337 -6.13 1.95 -6.15
CA THR A 337 -7.27 2.88 -6.25
C THR A 337 -6.82 4.30 -6.60
N ARG A 338 -5.68 4.75 -6.09
CA ARG A 338 -5.12 6.08 -6.39
C ARG A 338 -4.79 6.36 -7.86
N LEU A 339 -4.72 5.33 -8.69
CA LEU A 339 -4.45 5.46 -10.13
C LEU A 339 -5.72 5.70 -10.96
N PHE A 340 -6.87 5.48 -10.35
CA PHE A 340 -8.17 5.66 -11.01
C PHE A 340 -8.76 7.03 -10.70
N GLU A 341 -9.56 7.55 -11.63
CA GLU A 341 -10.26 8.84 -11.44
C GLU A 341 -11.35 8.73 -10.38
N HIS A 342 -12.02 7.56 -10.30
CA HIS A 342 -13.05 7.26 -9.31
C HIS A 342 -12.92 5.84 -8.80
N GLY A 343 -12.95 5.64 -7.50
CA GLY A 343 -12.84 4.32 -6.91
C GLY A 343 -12.78 4.33 -5.38
N CYS A 344 -12.82 3.14 -4.83
CA CYS A 344 -12.54 2.89 -3.42
C CYS A 344 -11.98 1.47 -3.25
N ASP A 345 -11.34 1.20 -2.13
CA ASP A 345 -11.04 -0.18 -1.75
C ASP A 345 -12.29 -0.80 -1.12
N PHE A 346 -12.50 -2.10 -1.37
CA PHE A 346 -13.67 -2.83 -0.89
C PHE A 346 -13.30 -4.26 -0.53
N GLY A 347 -12.80 -4.47 0.69
CA GLY A 347 -12.39 -5.77 1.23
C GLY A 347 -11.11 -6.32 0.57
N ALA A 348 -10.65 -7.52 0.93
CA ALA A 348 -11.30 -8.50 1.80
C ALA A 348 -10.72 -8.56 3.23
N GLY A 349 -10.02 -7.53 3.68
CA GLY A 349 -9.47 -7.47 5.02
C GLY A 349 -10.55 -7.29 6.11
N ASN A 350 -10.16 -7.58 7.33
CA ASN A 350 -10.90 -7.27 8.54
C ASN A 350 -9.91 -6.83 9.61
N CYS A 351 -9.71 -5.53 9.74
CA CYS A 351 -8.77 -4.94 10.69
C CYS A 351 -9.08 -5.26 12.17
N GLN A 352 -10.30 -5.68 12.47
CA GLN A 352 -10.71 -6.05 13.84
C GLN A 352 -10.45 -7.54 14.16
N GLU A 353 -9.97 -8.32 13.21
CA GLU A 353 -9.71 -9.73 13.42
C GLU A 353 -8.51 -9.94 14.35
N VAL A 354 -8.75 -10.64 15.46
CA VAL A 354 -7.67 -11.10 16.34
C VAL A 354 -7.23 -12.48 15.92
N LYS A 355 -6.10 -12.58 15.25
CA LYS A 355 -5.56 -13.84 14.76
C LYS A 355 -4.88 -14.64 15.88
N PRO A 356 -5.08 -15.99 15.95
CA PRO A 356 -4.56 -16.84 17.01
C PRO A 356 -3.10 -17.25 16.79
N PHE A 357 -2.26 -16.31 16.36
CA PHE A 357 -0.85 -16.57 16.09
C PHE A 357 0.06 -15.84 17.07
N PRO A 358 1.31 -16.28 17.26
CA PRO A 358 2.29 -15.57 18.07
C PRO A 358 2.50 -14.12 17.56
N PRO A 359 2.96 -13.20 18.42
CA PRO A 359 3.30 -11.85 18.01
C PRO A 359 4.25 -11.83 16.79
N GLY A 360 3.94 -11.03 15.79
CA GLY A 360 4.70 -10.94 14.54
C GLY A 360 4.34 -11.99 13.47
N HIS A 361 3.37 -12.88 13.76
CA HIS A 361 2.89 -13.89 12.82
C HIS A 361 1.41 -13.66 12.48
N GLY A 362 1.01 -14.07 11.28
CA GLY A 362 -0.37 -14.03 10.81
C GLY A 362 -0.82 -12.72 10.17
N SER A 363 -0.05 -11.64 10.31
CA SER A 363 -0.40 -10.34 9.76
C SER A 363 -0.06 -10.21 8.28
N VAL A 364 -0.72 -9.29 7.60
CA VAL A 364 -0.31 -8.77 6.28
C VAL A 364 1.16 -8.36 6.35
N HIS A 365 1.93 -8.68 5.32
CA HIS A 365 3.38 -8.45 5.22
C HIS A 365 4.22 -9.09 6.35
N GLY A 366 3.59 -9.68 7.37
CA GLY A 366 4.24 -10.34 8.50
C GLY A 366 4.75 -11.75 8.20
N LEU A 367 5.29 -12.41 9.23
CA LEU A 367 5.62 -13.83 9.16
C LEU A 367 4.34 -14.67 9.17
N ASP A 368 4.36 -15.80 8.43
CA ASP A 368 3.24 -16.74 8.40
C ASP A 368 1.90 -16.05 8.16
N GLU A 369 1.85 -15.16 7.19
CA GLU A 369 0.63 -14.44 6.80
C GLU A 369 -0.54 -15.41 6.69
N ALA A 370 -1.68 -15.05 7.28
CA ALA A 370 -2.78 -15.97 7.49
C ALA A 370 -4.13 -15.32 7.13
N GLN A 371 -4.84 -15.92 6.19
CA GLN A 371 -6.19 -15.52 5.78
C GLN A 371 -7.22 -16.42 6.44
N ASN A 372 -8.18 -15.83 7.13
CA ASN A 372 -9.33 -16.53 7.65
C ASN A 372 -10.26 -16.95 6.49
N ILE A 373 -10.57 -18.26 6.43
CA ILE A 373 -11.40 -18.82 5.35
C ILE A 373 -12.83 -18.27 5.39
N GLY A 374 -13.39 -18.06 6.58
CA GLY A 374 -14.73 -17.48 6.73
C GLY A 374 -14.80 -16.05 6.18
N VAL A 375 -13.81 -15.22 6.53
CA VAL A 375 -13.70 -13.84 6.03
C VAL A 375 -13.56 -13.83 4.50
N LEU A 376 -12.76 -14.73 3.93
CA LEU A 376 -12.60 -14.84 2.48
C LEU A 376 -13.90 -15.27 1.78
N LEU A 377 -14.67 -16.18 2.37
CA LEU A 377 -15.97 -16.60 1.83
C LEU A 377 -17.01 -15.46 1.91
N ASP A 378 -17.00 -14.70 2.99
CA ASP A 378 -17.83 -13.48 3.11
C ASP A 378 -17.43 -12.45 2.05
N ALA A 379 -16.14 -12.30 1.76
CA ALA A 379 -15.67 -11.43 0.69
C ALA A 379 -16.21 -11.85 -0.69
N VAL A 380 -16.22 -13.15 -1.03
CA VAL A 380 -16.85 -13.63 -2.28
C VAL A 380 -18.32 -13.21 -2.35
N LYS A 381 -19.07 -13.36 -1.25
CA LYS A 381 -20.46 -12.92 -1.15
C LYS A 381 -20.57 -11.42 -1.39
N MET A 382 -19.74 -10.64 -0.71
CA MET A 382 -19.78 -9.16 -0.82
C MET A 382 -19.41 -8.67 -2.22
N TYR A 383 -18.45 -9.29 -2.90
CA TYR A 383 -18.14 -8.94 -4.29
C TYR A 383 -19.28 -9.28 -5.25
N ILE A 384 -19.94 -10.42 -5.10
CA ILE A 384 -21.14 -10.75 -5.91
C ILE A 384 -22.21 -9.70 -5.73
N LEU A 385 -22.55 -9.37 -4.48
CA LEU A 385 -23.58 -8.40 -4.15
C LEU A 385 -23.20 -6.98 -4.57
N GLY A 386 -21.96 -6.57 -4.36
CA GLY A 386 -21.43 -5.25 -4.74
C GLY A 386 -21.43 -5.04 -6.25
N ILE A 387 -20.93 -6.02 -7.02
CA ILE A 387 -21.00 -6.00 -8.50
C ILE A 387 -22.45 -5.84 -8.95
N LYS A 388 -23.37 -6.63 -8.39
CA LYS A 388 -24.79 -6.56 -8.78
C LYS A 388 -25.43 -5.23 -8.41
N ALA A 389 -25.13 -4.71 -7.24
CA ALA A 389 -25.66 -3.42 -6.79
C ALA A 389 -25.19 -2.26 -7.66
N ILE A 390 -23.91 -2.25 -8.05
CA ILE A 390 -23.36 -1.23 -8.97
C ILE A 390 -23.97 -1.38 -10.37
N ASP A 391 -24.08 -2.61 -10.88
CA ASP A 391 -24.70 -2.89 -12.18
C ASP A 391 -26.16 -2.38 -12.24
N ASP A 392 -26.92 -2.57 -11.16
CA ASP A 392 -28.30 -2.08 -11.06
C ASP A 392 -28.39 -0.56 -10.87
N LEU A 393 -27.47 0.05 -10.12
CA LEU A 393 -27.40 1.49 -9.92
C LEU A 393 -27.19 2.24 -11.25
N TRP A 394 -26.44 1.67 -12.16
CA TRP A 394 -26.13 2.27 -13.47
C TRP A 394 -27.14 1.97 -14.57
N SER A 395 -28.18 1.21 -14.26
CA SER A 395 -29.22 0.75 -15.22
C SER A 395 -30.52 1.58 -15.16
#